data_e3099c6a6fbac7fd7e0c1530bb44e69e
#
_entry.id   e3099c6a6fbac7fd7e0c1530bb44e69e
#
_cell.length_a   1.000
_cell.length_b   1.000
_cell.length_c   1.000
_cell.angle_alpha   90.00
_cell.angle_beta   90.00
_cell.angle_gamma   90.00
#
_symmetry.space_group_name_H-M   'P 1'
#
loop_
_entity.id
_entity.type
_entity.pdbx_description
1 polymer ?
#
loop_
_entity_poly.entity_id
_entity_poly.type
_entity_poly.pdbx_seq_one_letter_code
_entity_poly.pdbx_strand_id
1 'polypeptide(L)'
;ASYLIVLNSNLYGGILRKIFGHRGLPRIYQENTFSSINKAFEYCDFVETDIRITKDNQLILFHDPNIGDDLIKDLTLSELDLLLGDDSLEDRVLISRDQIDGKVNFEIKTDTLEDAEVDILFQKMLSILNDQDIVSSFNWKAIQSFKDLFNCNYGVIFDKEEELFEARSLSLHDENLFFMTHHNLIDSRNFDLPKHKTVLWTVNDEKDFQRYMEMEIYGIVTDIPDTMQLYRK
;
A
#
# COMPACT_ATOMS: atom_id res chain seq x y z
N ALA A 1 -8.12 -48.77 26.10
CA ALA A 1 -8.85 -47.54 25.82
C ALA A 1 -7.85 -46.37 25.92
N SER A 2 -7.28 -46.01 24.78
CA SER A 2 -6.33 -44.89 24.67
C SER A 2 -7.13 -43.64 24.29
N TYR A 3 -7.24 -42.69 25.22
CA TYR A 3 -7.82 -41.38 24.92
C TYR A 3 -6.78 -40.54 24.19
N LEU A 4 -7.06 -40.29 22.94
CA LEU A 4 -6.35 -39.29 22.14
C LEU A 4 -6.75 -37.92 22.65
N ILE A 5 -5.85 -37.23 23.35
CA ILE A 5 -6.03 -35.82 23.71
C ILE A 5 -5.73 -35.02 22.42
N VAL A 6 -6.79 -34.63 21.73
CA VAL A 6 -6.71 -33.59 20.71
C VAL A 6 -6.53 -32.27 21.45
N LEU A 7 -5.28 -31.80 21.54
CA LEU A 7 -4.99 -30.46 22.00
C LEU A 7 -5.57 -29.47 20.98
N ASN A 8 -6.66 -28.83 21.38
CA ASN A 8 -7.29 -27.75 20.67
C ASN A 8 -6.36 -26.52 20.69
N SER A 9 -5.55 -26.32 19.65
CA SER A 9 -4.62 -25.19 19.47
C SER A 9 -5.33 -23.88 19.10
N ASN A 10 -6.63 -23.72 19.42
CA ASN A 10 -7.46 -22.58 19.06
C ASN A 10 -7.82 -21.66 20.23
N LEU A 11 -6.96 -21.49 21.24
CA LEU A 11 -7.24 -20.61 22.38
C LEU A 11 -6.39 -19.32 22.44
N TYR A 12 -5.48 -19.11 21.47
CA TYR A 12 -4.85 -17.82 21.22
C TYR A 12 -4.89 -17.58 19.73
N GLY A 13 -6.01 -17.10 19.22
CA GLY A 13 -6.14 -16.59 17.87
C GLY A 13 -5.30 -15.30 17.71
N GLY A 14 -4.00 -15.44 17.64
CA GLY A 14 -3.10 -14.33 17.28
C GLY A 14 -3.49 -13.85 15.88
N ILE A 15 -3.89 -12.60 15.76
CA ILE A 15 -4.11 -11.98 14.45
C ILE A 15 -2.79 -12.11 13.69
N LEU A 16 -2.80 -12.90 12.62
CA LEU A 16 -1.63 -13.08 11.76
C LEU A 16 -1.34 -11.73 11.08
N ARG A 17 -0.18 -11.12 11.42
CA ARG A 17 0.24 -9.84 10.86
C ARG A 17 0.44 -10.00 9.36
N LYS A 18 0.01 -8.99 8.60
CA LYS A 18 0.07 -9.01 7.14
C LYS A 18 1.44 -8.53 6.66
N ILE A 19 1.96 -9.18 5.64
CA ILE A 19 3.14 -8.74 4.91
C ILE A 19 2.66 -8.08 3.63
N PHE A 20 3.16 -6.87 3.37
CA PHE A 20 2.94 -6.12 2.15
C PHE A 20 4.24 -6.04 1.36
N GLY A 21 4.26 -6.51 0.13
CA GLY A 21 5.38 -6.30 -0.79
C GLY A 21 5.37 -4.86 -1.30
N HIS A 22 6.37 -4.06 -0.91
CA HIS A 22 6.52 -2.65 -1.33
C HIS A 22 6.82 -2.58 -2.82
N ARG A 23 5.92 -2.01 -3.62
CA ARG A 23 6.01 -1.93 -5.08
C ARG A 23 6.19 -3.28 -5.76
N GLY A 24 5.72 -4.35 -5.11
CA GLY A 24 5.89 -5.73 -5.54
C GLY A 24 7.08 -6.45 -4.90
N LEU A 25 8.03 -6.91 -5.73
CA LEU A 25 9.25 -7.61 -5.35
C LEU A 25 10.47 -6.88 -5.94
N PRO A 26 10.78 -5.63 -5.49
CA PRO A 26 11.64 -4.68 -6.19
C PRO A 26 13.11 -5.09 -6.25
N ARG A 27 13.56 -6.01 -5.41
CA ARG A 27 14.96 -6.50 -5.45
C ARG A 27 15.22 -7.52 -6.54
N ILE A 28 14.17 -8.08 -7.14
CA ILE A 28 14.27 -9.14 -8.16
C ILE A 28 13.66 -8.69 -9.48
N TYR A 29 12.58 -7.91 -9.42
CA TYR A 29 11.85 -7.40 -10.57
C TYR A 29 11.87 -5.86 -10.56
N GLN A 30 11.59 -5.25 -11.71
CA GLN A 30 11.36 -3.80 -11.78
C GLN A 30 10.16 -3.43 -10.90
N GLU A 31 10.34 -2.46 -10.00
CA GLU A 31 9.27 -2.01 -9.11
C GLU A 31 8.07 -1.42 -9.86
N ASN A 32 6.88 -1.48 -9.24
CA ASN A 32 5.68 -0.91 -9.84
C ASN A 32 5.40 -1.46 -11.25
N THR A 33 5.53 -2.78 -11.43
CA THR A 33 5.15 -3.51 -12.62
C THR A 33 4.23 -4.68 -12.24
N PHE A 34 3.33 -5.09 -13.13
CA PHE A 34 2.48 -6.25 -12.89
C PHE A 34 3.31 -7.53 -12.69
N SER A 35 4.43 -7.66 -13.40
CA SER A 35 5.38 -8.75 -13.22
C SER A 35 5.93 -8.82 -11.81
N SER A 36 6.32 -7.67 -11.23
CA SER A 36 6.79 -7.56 -9.84
C SER A 36 5.67 -7.83 -8.84
N ILE A 37 4.51 -7.22 -9.04
CA ILE A 37 3.35 -7.30 -8.17
C ILE A 37 2.83 -8.74 -8.08
N ASN A 38 2.54 -9.36 -9.23
CA ASN A 38 1.96 -10.69 -9.26
C ASN A 38 2.94 -11.75 -8.72
N LYS A 39 4.24 -11.57 -8.94
CA LYS A 39 5.25 -12.46 -8.34
C LYS A 39 5.37 -12.32 -6.83
N ALA A 40 5.18 -11.12 -6.28
CA ALA A 40 5.26 -10.87 -4.84
C ALA A 40 4.20 -11.64 -4.04
N PHE A 41 3.04 -11.96 -4.62
CA PHE A 41 1.99 -12.72 -3.94
C PHE A 41 2.38 -14.16 -3.56
N GLU A 42 3.50 -14.67 -4.07
CA GLU A 42 4.06 -15.94 -3.57
C GLU A 42 4.61 -15.81 -2.14
N TYR A 43 4.85 -14.59 -1.65
CA TYR A 43 5.58 -14.30 -0.42
C TYR A 43 4.84 -13.39 0.57
N CYS A 44 3.79 -12.69 0.15
CA CYS A 44 3.10 -11.70 0.96
C CYS A 44 1.57 -11.81 0.84
N ASP A 45 0.85 -11.12 1.75
CA ASP A 45 -0.63 -11.11 1.78
C ASP A 45 -1.21 -10.00 0.91
N PHE A 46 -0.48 -8.89 0.82
CA PHE A 46 -0.80 -7.71 0.05
C PHE A 46 0.41 -7.26 -0.73
N VAL A 47 0.19 -6.57 -1.82
CA VAL A 47 1.21 -5.75 -2.46
C VAL A 47 0.81 -4.29 -2.31
N GLU A 48 1.76 -3.46 -1.96
CA GLU A 48 1.63 -2.01 -2.08
C GLU A 48 2.18 -1.58 -3.44
N THR A 49 1.52 -0.61 -4.09
CA THR A 49 1.95 -0.06 -5.38
C THR A 49 1.48 1.38 -5.54
N ASP A 50 2.28 2.19 -6.23
CA ASP A 50 2.05 3.61 -6.44
C ASP A 50 1.25 3.87 -7.71
N ILE A 51 0.23 4.72 -7.63
CA ILE A 51 -0.60 5.11 -8.77
C ILE A 51 -0.40 6.59 -9.09
N ARG A 52 -0.11 6.87 -10.36
CA ARG A 52 -0.10 8.22 -10.95
C ARG A 52 -1.05 8.30 -12.12
N ILE A 53 -1.31 9.53 -12.58
CA ILE A 53 -2.15 9.81 -13.74
C ILE A 53 -1.32 10.55 -14.80
N THR A 54 -1.51 10.18 -16.05
CA THR A 54 -0.88 10.85 -17.20
C THR A 54 -1.74 12.01 -17.71
N LYS A 55 -1.19 12.83 -18.61
CA LYS A 55 -1.87 13.96 -19.27
C LYS A 55 -3.16 13.55 -19.98
N ASP A 56 -3.17 12.37 -20.59
CA ASP A 56 -4.33 11.77 -21.25
C ASP A 56 -5.19 10.93 -20.31
N ASN A 57 -5.06 11.18 -18.99
CA ASN A 57 -5.85 10.58 -17.91
C ASN A 57 -5.76 9.04 -17.86
N GLN A 58 -4.60 8.45 -18.11
CA GLN A 58 -4.40 7.03 -17.90
C GLN A 58 -3.74 6.77 -16.54
N LEU A 59 -4.11 5.67 -15.88
CA LEU A 59 -3.51 5.26 -14.64
C LEU A 59 -2.22 4.49 -14.92
N ILE A 60 -1.15 4.85 -14.23
CA ILE A 60 0.14 4.20 -14.35
C ILE A 60 0.72 3.85 -12.97
N LEU A 61 1.34 2.67 -12.88
CA LEU A 61 2.09 2.23 -11.71
C LEU A 61 3.47 2.88 -11.71
N PHE A 62 3.66 3.93 -10.91
CA PHE A 62 4.92 4.67 -10.87
C PHE A 62 5.06 5.49 -9.58
N HIS A 63 6.24 5.42 -8.94
CA HIS A 63 6.48 6.14 -7.70
C HIS A 63 6.81 7.60 -7.92
N ASP A 64 7.86 7.88 -8.71
CA ASP A 64 8.38 9.23 -8.85
C ASP A 64 7.42 10.14 -9.64
N PRO A 65 7.40 11.44 -9.35
CA PRO A 65 6.52 12.36 -10.08
C PRO A 65 6.96 12.61 -11.51
N ASN A 66 8.20 12.31 -11.82
CA ASN A 66 8.82 12.60 -13.12
C ASN A 66 9.64 11.42 -13.64
N ILE A 67 9.88 11.45 -14.95
CA ILE A 67 10.84 10.61 -15.63
C ILE A 67 11.85 11.55 -16.32
N GLY A 68 13.13 11.49 -15.93
CA GLY A 68 14.09 12.54 -16.26
C GLY A 68 13.63 13.90 -15.72
N ASP A 69 13.51 14.88 -16.59
CA ASP A 69 13.07 16.24 -16.25
C ASP A 69 11.55 16.46 -16.43
N ASP A 70 10.83 15.51 -17.01
CA ASP A 70 9.43 15.64 -17.39
C ASP A 70 8.49 15.05 -16.33
N LEU A 71 7.45 15.81 -15.94
CA LEU A 71 6.42 15.34 -15.03
C LEU A 71 5.49 14.35 -15.73
N ILE A 72 5.20 13.22 -15.10
CA ILE A 72 4.31 12.17 -15.63
C ILE A 72 2.93 12.74 -15.98
N LYS A 73 2.40 13.64 -15.17
CA LYS A 73 1.10 14.28 -15.41
C LYS A 73 1.03 15.12 -16.68
N ASP A 74 2.18 15.57 -17.18
CA ASP A 74 2.30 16.39 -18.38
C ASP A 74 2.61 15.57 -19.65
N LEU A 75 2.77 14.25 -19.50
CA LEU A 75 3.06 13.29 -20.57
C LEU A 75 1.83 12.44 -20.89
N THR A 76 1.55 12.26 -22.17
CA THR A 76 0.66 11.20 -22.66
C THR A 76 1.31 9.83 -22.52
N LEU A 77 0.53 8.73 -22.58
CA LEU A 77 1.12 7.39 -22.58
C LEU A 77 2.15 7.19 -23.71
N SER A 78 1.88 7.74 -24.90
CA SER A 78 2.80 7.62 -26.04
C SER A 78 4.12 8.35 -25.81
N GLU A 79 4.10 9.52 -25.16
CA GLU A 79 5.30 10.27 -24.79
C GLU A 79 6.08 9.55 -23.69
N LEU A 80 5.36 8.99 -22.71
CA LEU A 80 5.95 8.23 -21.63
C LEU A 80 6.63 6.94 -22.11
N ASP A 81 6.02 6.22 -23.07
CA ASP A 81 6.59 5.02 -23.69
C ASP A 81 7.95 5.30 -24.35
N LEU A 82 8.06 6.45 -25.03
CA LEU A 82 9.32 6.87 -25.64
C LEU A 82 10.43 7.15 -24.61
N LEU A 83 10.07 7.66 -23.41
CA LEU A 83 11.01 7.96 -22.34
C LEU A 83 11.41 6.73 -21.54
N LEU A 84 10.51 5.77 -21.38
CA LEU A 84 10.78 4.50 -20.69
C LEU A 84 11.71 3.59 -21.50
N GLY A 85 11.71 3.71 -22.84
CA GLY A 85 12.56 2.90 -23.71
C GLY A 85 12.27 1.41 -23.60
N ASP A 86 13.24 0.62 -23.14
CA ASP A 86 13.10 -0.84 -23.00
C ASP A 86 12.26 -1.26 -21.77
N ASP A 87 11.96 -0.32 -20.86
CA ASP A 87 11.06 -0.59 -19.73
C ASP A 87 9.63 -0.63 -20.23
N SER A 88 9.00 -1.80 -20.15
CA SER A 88 7.66 -2.03 -20.71
C SER A 88 6.60 -1.16 -20.06
N LEU A 89 6.04 -0.19 -20.80
CA LEU A 89 4.88 0.58 -20.37
C LEU A 89 3.66 -0.32 -20.18
N GLU A 90 3.49 -1.38 -20.98
CA GLU A 90 2.38 -2.32 -20.89
C GLU A 90 2.33 -3.02 -19.51
N ASP A 91 3.49 -3.22 -18.88
CA ASP A 91 3.61 -3.82 -17.54
C ASP A 91 3.29 -2.84 -16.40
N ARG A 92 2.89 -1.59 -16.73
CA ARG A 92 2.62 -0.49 -15.79
C ARG A 92 1.26 0.18 -15.97
N VAL A 93 0.62 0.09 -17.12
CA VAL A 93 -0.65 0.78 -17.38
C VAL A 93 -1.81 0.01 -16.77
N LEU A 94 -2.43 0.60 -15.73
CA LEU A 94 -3.55 -0.01 -15.03
C LEU A 94 -4.87 0.31 -15.73
N ILE A 95 -5.41 -0.66 -16.43
CA ILE A 95 -6.67 -0.57 -17.19
C ILE A 95 -7.80 -1.28 -16.45
N SER A 96 -7.50 -2.41 -15.83
CA SER A 96 -8.47 -3.28 -15.15
C SER A 96 -7.86 -3.88 -13.90
N ARG A 97 -8.69 -4.10 -12.89
CA ARG A 97 -8.30 -4.78 -11.64
C ARG A 97 -7.79 -6.20 -11.87
N ASP A 98 -8.28 -6.85 -12.94
CA ASP A 98 -7.93 -8.23 -13.29
C ASP A 98 -6.46 -8.41 -13.74
N GLN A 99 -5.72 -7.31 -13.93
CA GLN A 99 -4.28 -7.37 -14.19
C GLN A 99 -3.46 -7.79 -12.96
N ILE A 100 -4.07 -7.81 -11.77
CA ILE A 100 -3.42 -8.10 -10.50
C ILE A 100 -4.12 -9.25 -9.77
N ASP A 101 -3.36 -10.28 -9.40
CA ASP A 101 -3.88 -11.55 -8.88
C ASP A 101 -4.33 -11.53 -7.42
N GLY A 102 -3.87 -10.58 -6.59
CA GLY A 102 -4.09 -10.59 -5.14
C GLY A 102 -4.61 -9.27 -4.58
N LYS A 103 -4.49 -9.09 -3.27
CA LYS A 103 -4.95 -7.89 -2.55
C LYS A 103 -3.91 -6.78 -2.65
N VAL A 104 -4.37 -5.58 -2.95
CA VAL A 104 -3.48 -4.43 -3.18
C VAL A 104 -3.77 -3.29 -2.22
N ASN A 105 -2.72 -2.65 -1.76
CA ASN A 105 -2.77 -1.28 -1.27
C ASN A 105 -2.31 -0.35 -2.40
N PHE A 106 -3.23 0.39 -2.98
CA PHE A 106 -2.94 1.40 -3.98
C PHE A 106 -2.62 2.73 -3.30
N GLU A 107 -1.35 3.15 -3.33
CA GLU A 107 -0.96 4.49 -2.90
C GLU A 107 -1.22 5.51 -4.01
N ILE A 108 -2.13 6.43 -3.77
CA ILE A 108 -2.49 7.47 -4.74
C ILE A 108 -1.55 8.67 -4.58
N LYS A 109 -0.70 8.89 -5.59
CA LYS A 109 0.25 10.01 -5.63
C LYS A 109 -0.42 11.27 -6.18
N THR A 110 -0.48 12.31 -5.35
CA THR A 110 -1.13 13.59 -5.70
C THR A 110 -0.18 14.78 -5.60
N ASP A 111 1.08 14.54 -5.31
CA ASP A 111 2.11 15.54 -4.98
C ASP A 111 2.38 16.59 -6.06
N THR A 112 2.01 16.33 -7.32
CA THR A 112 2.16 17.27 -8.44
C THR A 112 0.84 17.69 -9.08
N LEU A 113 -0.30 17.25 -8.53
CA LEU A 113 -1.63 17.43 -9.12
C LEU A 113 -2.34 18.64 -8.52
N GLU A 114 -3.10 19.34 -9.38
CA GLU A 114 -4.09 20.31 -8.96
C GLU A 114 -5.36 19.59 -8.47
N ASP A 115 -6.22 20.26 -7.67
CA ASP A 115 -7.43 19.66 -7.08
C ASP A 115 -8.32 18.95 -8.14
N ALA A 116 -8.47 19.53 -9.33
CA ALA A 116 -9.27 18.93 -10.41
C ALA A 116 -8.64 17.64 -10.99
N GLU A 117 -7.30 17.56 -11.05
CA GLU A 117 -6.57 16.37 -11.48
C GLU A 117 -6.66 15.28 -10.42
N VAL A 118 -6.61 15.66 -9.14
CA VAL A 118 -6.83 14.75 -8.00
C VAL A 118 -8.22 14.12 -8.09
N ASP A 119 -9.27 14.92 -8.35
CA ASP A 119 -10.62 14.41 -8.52
C ASP A 119 -10.73 13.41 -9.67
N ILE A 120 -10.10 13.68 -10.81
CA ILE A 120 -10.08 12.76 -11.96
C ILE A 120 -9.39 11.46 -11.59
N LEU A 121 -8.23 11.53 -10.93
CA LEU A 121 -7.47 10.34 -10.51
C LEU A 121 -8.32 9.45 -9.58
N PHE A 122 -8.91 10.02 -8.52
CA PHE A 122 -9.75 9.25 -7.60
C PHE A 122 -10.99 8.68 -8.28
N GLN A 123 -11.67 9.45 -9.15
CA GLN A 123 -12.82 8.95 -9.91
C GLN A 123 -12.47 7.74 -10.79
N LYS A 124 -11.28 7.75 -11.41
CA LYS A 124 -10.80 6.59 -12.19
C LYS A 124 -10.50 5.39 -11.29
N MET A 125 -9.90 5.62 -10.12
CA MET A 125 -9.62 4.54 -9.17
C MET A 125 -10.89 3.85 -8.67
N LEU A 126 -12.01 4.57 -8.49
CA LEU A 126 -13.28 3.96 -8.08
C LEU A 126 -13.75 2.85 -9.03
N SER A 127 -13.40 2.91 -10.31
CA SER A 127 -13.74 1.87 -11.29
C SER A 127 -12.79 0.66 -11.27
N ILE A 128 -11.65 0.78 -10.59
CA ILE A 128 -10.62 -0.26 -10.48
C ILE A 128 -10.73 -1.02 -9.16
N LEU A 129 -11.00 -0.32 -8.05
CA LEU A 129 -10.99 -0.87 -6.70
C LEU A 129 -12.04 -1.98 -6.49
N ASN A 130 -11.67 -2.99 -5.71
CA ASN A 130 -12.61 -4.00 -5.22
C ASN A 130 -12.61 -4.03 -3.66
N ASP A 131 -13.50 -4.81 -3.06
CA ASP A 131 -13.73 -4.90 -1.62
C ASP A 131 -12.53 -5.44 -0.81
N GLN A 132 -11.55 -6.05 -1.47
CA GLN A 132 -10.36 -6.61 -0.82
C GLN A 132 -9.18 -5.65 -0.81
N ASP A 133 -9.24 -4.58 -1.60
CA ASP A 133 -8.17 -3.61 -1.73
C ASP A 133 -8.15 -2.60 -0.57
N ILE A 134 -7.05 -1.86 -0.52
CA ILE A 134 -6.89 -0.66 0.30
C ILE A 134 -6.51 0.46 -0.66
N VAL A 135 -7.06 1.64 -0.50
CA VAL A 135 -6.60 2.85 -1.17
C VAL A 135 -5.99 3.80 -0.14
N SER A 136 -4.79 4.26 -0.37
CA SER A 136 -4.08 5.10 0.59
C SER A 136 -3.44 6.32 -0.07
N SER A 137 -3.18 7.37 0.71
CA SER A 137 -2.51 8.58 0.23
C SER A 137 -1.96 9.41 1.39
N PHE A 138 -0.93 10.20 1.11
CA PHE A 138 -0.51 11.35 1.94
C PHE A 138 -1.50 12.52 1.85
N ASN A 139 -2.35 12.56 0.84
CA ASN A 139 -3.41 13.55 0.71
C ASN A 139 -4.66 13.12 1.49
N TRP A 140 -4.64 13.35 2.81
CA TRP A 140 -5.74 12.95 3.69
C TRP A 140 -7.05 13.66 3.34
N LYS A 141 -6.96 14.91 2.86
CA LYS A 141 -8.15 15.67 2.42
C LYS A 141 -8.87 14.93 1.29
N ALA A 142 -8.13 14.44 0.30
CA ALA A 142 -8.69 13.66 -0.79
C ALA A 142 -9.28 12.32 -0.28
N ILE A 143 -8.55 11.57 0.55
CA ILE A 143 -9.07 10.34 1.17
C ILE A 143 -10.39 10.62 1.90
N GLN A 144 -10.48 11.67 2.73
CA GLN A 144 -11.71 12.02 3.45
C GLN A 144 -12.86 12.45 2.52
N SER A 145 -12.55 13.06 1.36
CA SER A 145 -13.55 13.48 0.38
C SER A 145 -14.15 12.30 -0.39
N PHE A 146 -13.37 11.25 -0.62
CA PHE A 146 -13.77 10.09 -1.42
C PHE A 146 -14.13 8.85 -0.59
N LYS A 147 -13.88 8.83 0.72
CA LYS A 147 -14.02 7.64 1.57
C LYS A 147 -15.38 6.95 1.48
N ASP A 148 -16.46 7.72 1.38
CA ASP A 148 -17.83 7.19 1.31
C ASP A 148 -18.20 6.59 -0.06
N LEU A 149 -17.33 6.79 -1.05
CA LEU A 149 -17.45 6.24 -2.40
C LEU A 149 -16.62 4.97 -2.59
N PHE A 150 -15.67 4.69 -1.68
CA PHE A 150 -14.85 3.51 -1.76
C PHE A 150 -15.64 2.25 -1.41
N ASN A 151 -15.47 1.24 -2.22
CA ASN A 151 -16.00 -0.10 -2.02
C ASN A 151 -14.94 -1.00 -1.33
N CYS A 152 -13.96 -0.41 -0.65
CA CYS A 152 -12.82 -1.07 -0.04
C CYS A 152 -12.37 -0.34 1.22
N ASN A 153 -11.32 -0.86 1.88
CA ASN A 153 -10.65 -0.15 2.96
C ASN A 153 -9.82 1.03 2.42
N TYR A 154 -9.54 1.99 3.28
CA TYR A 154 -8.72 3.15 2.91
C TYR A 154 -7.73 3.52 4.03
N GLY A 155 -6.67 4.23 3.67
CA GLY A 155 -5.57 4.55 4.57
C GLY A 155 -5.06 5.98 4.44
N VAL A 156 -4.65 6.54 5.56
CA VAL A 156 -3.90 7.79 5.62
C VAL A 156 -2.43 7.47 5.84
N ILE A 157 -1.56 8.05 4.99
CA ILE A 157 -0.11 7.83 5.06
C ILE A 157 0.53 9.05 5.71
N PHE A 158 1.51 8.82 6.61
CA PHE A 158 2.25 9.88 7.28
C PHE A 158 3.58 9.39 7.82
N ASP A 159 4.54 10.33 7.98
CA ASP A 159 5.90 10.06 8.43
C ASP A 159 6.40 11.00 9.53
N LYS A 160 5.56 11.96 9.97
CA LYS A 160 5.94 12.99 10.94
C LYS A 160 5.18 12.82 12.26
N GLU A 161 5.86 13.09 13.38
CA GLU A 161 5.28 12.95 14.70
C GLU A 161 4.12 13.95 14.95
N GLU A 162 4.20 15.15 14.39
CA GLU A 162 3.15 16.16 14.48
C GLU A 162 1.82 15.71 13.84
N GLU A 163 1.88 14.81 12.84
CA GLU A 163 0.70 14.27 12.15
C GLU A 163 -0.08 13.26 13.02
N LEU A 164 0.56 12.69 14.05
CA LEU A 164 -0.11 11.79 14.99
C LEU A 164 -1.32 12.45 15.67
N PHE A 165 -1.24 13.74 15.97
CA PHE A 165 -2.36 14.45 16.59
C PHE A 165 -3.55 14.59 15.66
N GLU A 166 -3.30 14.89 14.37
CA GLU A 166 -4.35 14.96 13.35
C GLU A 166 -4.92 13.57 13.06
N ALA A 167 -4.07 12.55 12.93
CA ALA A 167 -4.48 11.17 12.73
C ALA A 167 -5.46 10.67 13.79
N ARG A 168 -5.28 11.07 15.07
CA ARG A 168 -6.24 10.78 16.16
C ARG A 168 -7.61 11.40 15.96
N SER A 169 -7.66 12.56 15.32
CA SER A 169 -8.94 13.27 15.08
C SER A 169 -9.76 12.58 14.00
N LEU A 170 -9.13 11.77 13.15
CA LEU A 170 -9.82 10.93 12.19
C LEU A 170 -10.58 9.85 12.96
N SER A 171 -11.73 9.45 12.44
CA SER A 171 -12.67 8.59 13.17
C SER A 171 -12.04 7.26 13.62
N LEU A 172 -11.72 7.15 14.90
CA LEU A 172 -11.25 5.90 15.53
C LEU A 172 -12.29 4.77 15.46
N HIS A 173 -13.54 5.10 15.13
CA HIS A 173 -14.65 4.16 14.99
C HIS A 173 -14.91 3.76 13.54
N ASP A 174 -14.17 4.32 12.57
CA ASP A 174 -14.28 3.92 11.18
C ASP A 174 -13.48 2.63 10.95
N GLU A 175 -14.20 1.53 10.81
CA GLU A 175 -13.58 0.21 10.68
C GLU A 175 -12.79 0.03 9.38
N ASN A 176 -13.07 0.84 8.36
CA ASN A 176 -12.41 0.79 7.07
C ASN A 176 -11.14 1.62 6.99
N LEU A 177 -10.87 2.48 8.01
CA LEU A 177 -9.69 3.35 8.05
C LEU A 177 -8.47 2.62 8.60
N PHE A 178 -7.34 2.70 7.87
CA PHE A 178 -6.01 2.26 8.28
C PHE A 178 -5.04 3.45 8.47
N PHE A 179 -4.10 3.29 9.38
CA PHE A 179 -3.01 4.23 9.65
C PHE A 179 -1.72 3.66 9.09
N MET A 180 -1.20 4.24 8.03
CA MET A 180 0.02 3.80 7.36
C MET A 180 1.15 4.76 7.73
N THR A 181 2.00 4.35 8.67
CA THR A 181 2.99 5.25 9.26
C THR A 181 4.42 4.75 9.07
N HIS A 182 5.35 5.70 8.95
CA HIS A 182 6.76 5.36 9.02
C HIS A 182 7.06 4.62 10.34
N HIS A 183 7.79 3.51 10.24
CA HIS A 183 7.95 2.57 11.35
C HIS A 183 8.57 3.17 12.62
N ASN A 184 9.40 4.21 12.50
CA ASN A 184 9.99 4.88 13.66
C ASN A 184 8.96 5.55 14.57
N LEU A 185 7.77 5.90 14.06
CA LEU A 185 6.75 6.58 14.84
C LEU A 185 6.06 5.67 15.85
N ILE A 186 6.08 4.35 15.65
CA ILE A 186 5.45 3.38 16.57
C ILE A 186 6.06 3.44 17.98
N ASP A 187 7.31 3.86 18.11
CA ASP A 187 8.04 3.98 19.37
C ASP A 187 7.91 5.37 20.01
N SER A 188 7.25 6.33 19.33
CA SER A 188 6.99 7.64 19.91
C SER A 188 6.11 7.53 21.16
N ARG A 189 6.41 8.31 22.18
CA ARG A 189 5.56 8.45 23.37
C ARG A 189 4.18 9.01 23.06
N ASN A 190 4.05 9.65 21.91
CA ASN A 190 2.80 10.24 21.43
C ASN A 190 2.01 9.28 20.54
N PHE A 191 2.52 8.07 20.28
CA PHE A 191 1.79 7.06 19.48
C PHE A 191 0.72 6.38 20.32
N ASP A 192 -0.54 6.71 20.03
CA ASP A 192 -1.72 6.10 20.69
C ASP A 192 -2.82 5.71 19.67
N LEU A 193 -2.43 5.56 18.41
CA LEU A 193 -3.33 5.04 17.37
C LEU A 193 -3.61 3.55 17.55
N PRO A 194 -4.76 3.04 17.05
CA PRO A 194 -5.11 1.63 17.13
C PRO A 194 -4.09 0.76 16.39
N LYS A 195 -3.26 0.03 17.11
CA LYS A 195 -2.20 -0.81 16.51
C LYS A 195 -2.76 -1.82 15.51
N HIS A 196 -3.89 -2.46 15.82
CA HIS A 196 -4.53 -3.43 14.93
C HIS A 196 -5.05 -2.85 13.60
N LYS A 197 -4.98 -1.53 13.42
CA LYS A 197 -5.26 -0.79 12.17
C LYS A 197 -4.02 -0.08 11.64
N THR A 198 -2.85 -0.33 12.21
CA THR A 198 -1.60 0.31 11.83
C THR A 198 -0.78 -0.59 10.92
N VAL A 199 -0.33 -0.04 9.80
CA VAL A 199 0.63 -0.64 8.86
C VAL A 199 1.91 0.18 8.92
N LEU A 200 3.04 -0.50 9.14
CA LEU A 200 4.36 0.14 9.23
C LEU A 200 5.10 0.06 7.89
N TRP A 201 5.72 1.14 7.45
CA TRP A 201 6.52 1.20 6.22
C TRP A 201 7.81 1.99 6.42
N THR A 202 8.85 1.79 5.63
CA THR A 202 9.23 0.55 4.96
C THR A 202 10.24 -0.17 5.85
N VAL A 203 9.98 -1.41 6.19
CA VAL A 203 10.80 -2.16 7.14
C VAL A 203 11.61 -3.22 6.40
N ASN A 204 12.92 -3.01 6.29
CA ASN A 204 13.85 -3.88 5.58
C ASN A 204 14.92 -4.49 6.49
N ASP A 205 15.01 -4.07 7.76
CA ASP A 205 15.86 -4.72 8.76
C ASP A 205 15.15 -5.92 9.39
N GLU A 206 15.80 -7.07 9.42
CA GLU A 206 15.21 -8.32 9.91
C GLU A 206 14.89 -8.29 11.41
N LYS A 207 15.69 -7.58 12.22
CA LYS A 207 15.46 -7.48 13.66
C LYS A 207 14.26 -6.58 13.96
N ASP A 208 14.17 -5.46 13.25
CA ASP A 208 13.02 -4.56 13.36
C ASP A 208 11.75 -5.27 12.88
N PHE A 209 11.82 -6.01 11.77
CA PHE A 209 10.70 -6.78 11.28
C PHE A 209 10.20 -7.80 12.32
N GLN A 210 11.12 -8.61 12.90
CA GLN A 210 10.78 -9.58 13.93
C GLN A 210 10.17 -8.90 15.15
N ARG A 211 10.73 -7.77 15.60
CA ARG A 211 10.19 -6.97 16.70
C ARG A 211 8.77 -6.49 16.43
N TYR A 212 8.51 -5.95 15.24
CA TYR A 212 7.19 -5.45 14.87
C TYR A 212 6.17 -6.57 14.66
N MET A 213 6.60 -7.74 14.18
CA MET A 213 5.73 -8.92 14.07
C MET A 213 5.23 -9.44 15.43
N GLU A 214 5.91 -9.11 16.54
CA GLU A 214 5.45 -9.39 17.91
C GLU A 214 4.44 -8.36 18.44
N MET A 215 4.31 -7.19 17.80
CA MET A 215 3.31 -6.18 18.14
C MET A 215 1.94 -6.54 17.57
N GLU A 216 0.87 -5.98 18.15
CA GLU A 216 -0.51 -6.15 17.67
C GLU A 216 -0.88 -5.22 16.51
N ILE A 217 0.07 -4.99 15.57
CA ILE A 217 -0.15 -4.18 14.37
C ILE A 217 -0.89 -4.98 13.29
N TYR A 218 -1.46 -4.27 12.31
CA TYR A 218 -2.11 -4.92 11.16
C TYR A 218 -1.11 -5.55 10.22
N GLY A 219 -0.05 -4.83 9.85
CA GLY A 219 0.93 -5.33 8.90
C GLY A 219 2.18 -4.48 8.74
N ILE A 220 3.06 -4.95 7.87
CA ILE A 220 4.36 -4.36 7.58
C ILE A 220 4.59 -4.34 6.06
N VAL A 221 4.99 -3.18 5.52
CA VAL A 221 5.43 -3.00 4.14
C VAL A 221 6.96 -3.18 4.07
N THR A 222 7.43 -4.01 3.13
CA THR A 222 8.86 -4.35 2.97
C THR A 222 9.27 -4.54 1.52
N ASP A 223 10.53 -4.19 1.18
CA ASP A 223 11.13 -4.45 -0.14
C ASP A 223 11.59 -5.91 -0.33
N ILE A 224 11.56 -6.71 0.74
CA ILE A 224 12.08 -8.08 0.76
C ILE A 224 11.06 -9.08 1.33
N PRO A 225 9.83 -9.12 0.77
CA PRO A 225 8.79 -10.01 1.30
C PRO A 225 9.18 -11.49 1.21
N ASP A 226 9.97 -11.88 0.21
CA ASP A 226 10.55 -13.22 0.03
C ASP A 226 11.44 -13.66 1.20
N THR A 227 12.20 -12.73 1.76
CA THR A 227 13.02 -12.97 2.97
C THR A 227 12.16 -12.90 4.23
N MET A 228 11.32 -11.88 4.35
CA MET A 228 10.57 -11.59 5.57
C MET A 228 9.51 -12.64 5.91
N GLN A 229 8.93 -13.31 4.91
CA GLN A 229 7.99 -14.40 5.14
C GLN A 229 8.58 -15.56 5.98
N LEU A 230 9.90 -15.74 5.96
CA LEU A 230 10.58 -16.79 6.73
C LEU A 230 10.50 -16.56 8.25
N TYR A 231 10.24 -15.33 8.67
CA TYR A 231 10.08 -14.93 10.08
C TYR A 231 8.61 -14.91 10.52
N ARG A 232 7.68 -15.27 9.66
CA ARG A 232 6.26 -15.38 9.96
C ARG A 232 6.00 -16.65 10.78
N LYS A 233 5.57 -16.48 12.01
CA LYS A 233 5.24 -17.57 12.94
C LYS A 233 3.76 -17.92 12.89
#